data_ceb522bd305399a0495ed966b1a259e7
#
_entry.id   ceb522bd305399a0495ed966b1a259e7
#
_cell.length_a   1.000
_cell.length_b   1.000
_cell.length_c   1.000
_cell.angle_alpha   90.00
_cell.angle_beta   90.00
_cell.angle_gamma   90.00
#
_symmetry.space_group_name_H-M   'P 1'
#
loop_
_entity.id
_entity.type
_entity.pdbx_description
1 polymer ?
#
loop_
_entity_poly.entity_id
_entity_poly.type
_entity_poly.pdbx_seq_one_letter_code
_entity_poly.pdbx_strand_id
1 'polypeptide(L)'
;MGENIVIGFTLIFKNPNEKMVKTAIELKTQQGLRLANMIDIDSNFQVEFSNKDIVTFYVVLENVIFYPGTFFLSFYAGDMSSTEKYDYVEDSISFEIIDGGKLTTRNLPQSAGLFFFTPRWTTCK
;
A
#
# COMPACT_ATOMS: atom_id res chain seq x y z
N MET A 1 -9.33 -11.62 -2.23
CA MET A 1 -9.53 -11.31 -0.81
C MET A 1 -8.77 -12.33 0.04
N GLY A 2 -7.97 -11.86 0.97
CA GLY A 2 -7.11 -12.71 1.83
C GLY A 2 -5.75 -13.07 1.23
N GLU A 3 -5.43 -12.58 0.05
CA GLU A 3 -4.17 -12.86 -0.63
C GLU A 3 -3.16 -11.74 -0.38
N ASN A 4 -1.91 -12.02 -0.74
CA ASN A 4 -0.85 -11.02 -0.68
C ASN A 4 -0.80 -10.22 -1.98
N ILE A 5 -0.51 -8.92 -1.85
CA ILE A 5 -0.30 -8.04 -3.00
C ILE A 5 1.15 -7.57 -2.95
N VAL A 6 1.86 -7.73 -4.05
CA VAL A 6 3.25 -7.28 -4.20
C VAL A 6 3.28 -6.12 -5.18
N ILE A 7 3.88 -5.01 -4.74
CA ILE A 7 4.02 -3.81 -5.55
C ILE A 7 5.50 -3.49 -5.69
N GLY A 8 5.97 -3.35 -6.93
CA GLY A 8 7.35 -2.99 -7.22
C GLY A 8 7.48 -1.52 -7.54
N PHE A 9 8.52 -0.88 -7.01
CA PHE A 9 8.84 0.51 -7.29
C PHE A 9 10.28 0.61 -7.75
N THR A 10 10.51 1.45 -8.76
CA THR A 10 11.86 1.82 -9.20
C THR A 10 12.00 3.33 -9.06
N LEU A 11 12.97 3.75 -8.27
CA LEU A 11 13.31 5.15 -8.10
C LEU A 11 14.59 5.47 -8.87
N ILE A 12 14.53 6.55 -9.64
CA ILE A 12 15.67 7.09 -10.35
C ILE A 12 16.00 8.42 -9.69
N PHE A 13 17.22 8.54 -9.17
CA PHE A 13 17.65 9.72 -8.44
C PHE A 13 18.71 10.48 -9.25
N LYS A 14 18.39 11.72 -9.62
CA LYS A 14 19.24 12.53 -10.49
C LYS A 14 20.24 13.40 -9.75
N ASN A 15 20.04 13.59 -8.44
CA ASN A 15 20.93 14.41 -7.61
C ASN A 15 21.77 13.51 -6.69
N PRO A 16 23.09 13.34 -6.95
CA PRO A 16 23.90 12.40 -6.19
C PRO A 16 24.21 12.84 -4.75
N ASN A 17 23.80 14.02 -4.34
CA ASN A 17 24.04 14.52 -2.98
C ASN A 17 23.13 13.90 -1.93
N GLU A 18 21.98 13.37 -2.34
CA GLU A 18 21.05 12.71 -1.45
C GLU A 18 21.27 11.20 -1.50
N LYS A 19 21.46 10.60 -0.34
CA LYS A 19 21.74 9.16 -0.22
C LYS A 19 20.58 8.36 0.31
N MET A 20 19.66 9.00 1.03
CA MET A 20 18.54 8.34 1.70
C MET A 20 17.24 9.07 1.37
N VAL A 21 16.20 8.30 1.14
CA VAL A 21 14.89 8.80 0.72
C VAL A 21 13.84 8.20 1.63
N LYS A 22 12.93 9.04 2.10
CA LYS A 22 11.72 8.60 2.80
C LYS A 22 10.65 8.30 1.77
N THR A 23 10.05 7.13 1.85
CA THR A 23 8.98 6.72 0.94
C THR A 23 7.72 6.39 1.69
N ALA A 24 6.59 6.64 1.04
CA ALA A 24 5.27 6.34 1.60
C ALA A 24 4.30 5.94 0.50
N ILE A 25 3.34 5.12 0.84
CA ILE A 25 2.26 4.70 -0.04
C ILE A 25 0.94 5.01 0.63
N GLU A 26 0.07 5.72 -0.08
CA GLU A 26 -1.31 5.91 0.34
C GLU A 26 -2.22 4.92 -0.36
N LEU A 27 -3.08 4.28 0.40
CA LEU A 27 -4.13 3.40 -0.12
C LEU A 27 -5.48 4.08 0.03
N LYS A 28 -6.22 4.18 -1.08
CA LYS A 28 -7.52 4.83 -1.10
C LYS A 28 -8.57 3.95 -1.77
N THR A 29 -9.83 4.16 -1.41
CA THR A 29 -10.96 3.60 -2.15
C THR A 29 -11.15 4.35 -3.47
N GLN A 30 -11.98 3.80 -4.36
CA GLN A 30 -12.36 4.47 -5.61
C GLN A 30 -13.04 5.82 -5.37
N GLN A 31 -13.75 5.97 -4.25
CA GLN A 31 -14.41 7.22 -3.86
C GLN A 31 -13.47 8.24 -3.24
N GLY A 32 -12.19 7.90 -3.08
CA GLY A 32 -11.19 8.80 -2.54
C GLY A 32 -11.01 8.74 -1.03
N LEU A 33 -11.66 7.80 -0.34
CA LEU A 33 -11.45 7.62 1.09
C LEU A 33 -10.07 7.03 1.35
N ARG A 34 -9.24 7.76 2.11
CA ARG A 34 -7.91 7.27 2.50
C ARG A 34 -8.04 6.17 3.54
N LEU A 35 -7.54 4.98 3.22
CA LEU A 35 -7.59 3.82 4.10
C LEU A 35 -6.32 3.66 4.92
N ALA A 36 -5.16 3.93 4.32
CA ALA A 36 -3.89 3.76 4.98
C ALA A 36 -2.85 4.69 4.38
N ASN A 37 -1.92 5.12 5.23
CA ASN A 37 -0.69 5.82 4.84
C ASN A 37 0.48 5.01 5.38
N MET A 38 1.12 4.26 4.50
CA MET A 38 2.17 3.31 4.87
C MET A 38 3.52 3.95 4.62
N ILE A 39 4.25 4.22 5.69
CA ILE A 39 5.54 4.90 5.66
C ILE A 39 6.65 3.87 5.93
N ASP A 40 7.73 3.95 5.18
CA ASP A 40 8.82 2.98 5.24
C ASP A 40 9.43 2.83 6.64
N ILE A 41 9.58 3.93 7.37
CA ILE A 41 10.17 3.94 8.71
C ILE A 41 9.36 3.11 9.71
N ASP A 42 8.05 3.01 9.55
CA ASP A 42 7.20 2.21 10.44
C ASP A 42 7.53 0.72 10.33
N SER A 43 8.14 0.29 9.23
CA SER A 43 8.59 -1.08 9.00
C SER A 43 10.10 -1.25 9.15
N ASN A 44 10.80 -0.25 9.71
CA ASN A 44 12.26 -0.23 9.81
C ASN A 44 12.96 -0.43 8.48
N PHE A 45 12.40 0.14 7.42
CA PHE A 45 12.93 0.05 6.07
C PHE A 45 13.35 1.45 5.60
N GLN A 46 14.45 1.51 4.85
CA GLN A 46 14.93 2.75 4.24
C GLN A 46 15.41 2.47 2.83
N VAL A 47 15.08 3.39 1.92
CA VAL A 47 15.62 3.36 0.56
C VAL A 47 16.92 4.15 0.55
N GLU A 48 17.99 3.48 0.17
CA GLU A 48 19.33 4.05 0.16
C GLU A 48 19.93 3.99 -1.24
N PHE A 49 20.46 5.12 -1.70
CA PHE A 49 21.05 5.24 -3.03
C PHE A 49 22.58 5.11 -3.05
N SER A 50 23.23 4.84 -1.94
CA SER A 50 24.70 4.79 -1.84
C SER A 50 25.37 4.23 -3.10
N ASN A 51 26.05 5.10 -3.85
CA ASN A 51 26.77 4.79 -5.10
C ASN A 51 25.86 4.24 -6.23
N LYS A 52 24.54 4.48 -6.12
CA LYS A 52 23.57 4.07 -7.14
C LYS A 52 22.62 5.23 -7.44
N ASP A 53 22.22 5.35 -8.69
CA ASP A 53 21.22 6.32 -9.14
C ASP A 53 19.85 5.68 -9.41
N ILE A 54 19.78 4.34 -9.39
CA ILE A 54 18.56 3.57 -9.61
C ILE A 54 18.42 2.52 -8.50
N VAL A 55 17.28 2.51 -7.83
CA VAL A 55 16.97 1.52 -6.80
C VAL A 55 15.57 0.96 -7.05
N THR A 56 15.45 -0.35 -7.04
CA THR A 56 14.17 -1.06 -7.10
C THR A 56 13.89 -1.72 -5.76
N PHE A 57 12.68 -1.55 -5.25
CA PHE A 57 12.25 -2.21 -4.03
C PHE A 57 10.80 -2.65 -4.14
N TYR A 58 10.38 -3.52 -3.23
CA TYR A 58 9.05 -4.12 -3.25
C TYR A 58 8.34 -3.91 -1.93
N VAL A 59 7.03 -3.67 -2.01
CA VAL A 59 6.15 -3.59 -0.86
C VAL A 59 5.17 -4.74 -0.94
N VAL A 60 5.06 -5.52 0.13
CA VAL A 60 4.16 -6.65 0.21
C VAL A 60 3.05 -6.34 1.20
N LEU A 61 1.82 -6.31 0.73
CA LEU A 61 0.64 -6.22 1.58
C LEU A 61 0.14 -7.63 1.84
N GLU A 62 0.29 -8.09 3.07
CA GLU A 62 -0.04 -9.45 3.45
C GLU A 62 -1.49 -9.56 3.91
N ASN A 63 -2.13 -10.68 3.56
CA ASN A 63 -3.50 -11.02 3.99
C ASN A 63 -4.49 -9.86 3.81
N VAL A 64 -4.62 -9.38 2.58
CA VAL A 64 -5.49 -8.26 2.28
C VAL A 64 -6.95 -8.65 2.51
N ILE A 65 -7.55 -8.10 3.54
CA ILE A 65 -8.90 -8.44 4.03
C ILE A 65 -9.97 -7.41 3.66
N PHE A 66 -9.70 -6.60 2.63
CA PHE A 66 -10.74 -5.70 2.12
C PHE A 66 -11.82 -6.49 1.39
N TYR A 67 -13.07 -6.04 1.54
CA TYR A 67 -14.15 -6.55 0.68
C TYR A 67 -13.86 -6.23 -0.78
N PRO A 68 -14.47 -6.97 -1.71
CA PRO A 68 -14.31 -6.68 -3.14
C PRO A 68 -14.56 -5.21 -3.48
N GLY A 69 -13.71 -4.66 -4.32
CA GLY A 69 -13.78 -3.27 -4.73
C GLY A 69 -12.55 -2.84 -5.51
N THR A 70 -12.56 -1.60 -5.97
CA THR A 70 -11.44 -0.99 -6.67
C THR A 70 -10.71 -0.05 -5.73
N PHE A 71 -9.38 -0.13 -5.73
CA PHE A 71 -8.50 0.63 -4.86
C PHE A 71 -7.41 1.31 -5.66
N PHE A 72 -6.92 2.42 -5.12
CA PHE A 72 -5.85 3.20 -5.73
C PHE A 72 -4.68 3.38 -4.77
N LEU A 73 -3.47 3.35 -5.31
CA LEU A 73 -2.25 3.61 -4.58
C LEU A 73 -1.61 4.89 -5.11
N SER A 74 -1.23 5.77 -4.18
CA SER A 74 -0.41 6.95 -4.46
C SER A 74 0.95 6.76 -3.82
N PHE A 75 1.99 7.23 -4.48
CA PHE A 75 3.37 7.06 -4.04
C PHE A 75 4.00 8.41 -3.72
N TYR A 76 4.72 8.47 -2.61
CA TYR A 76 5.46 9.65 -2.15
C TYR A 76 6.93 9.31 -1.93
N ALA A 77 7.81 10.22 -2.35
CA ALA A 77 9.23 10.17 -2.02
C ALA A 77 9.68 11.58 -1.60
N GLY A 78 10.47 11.66 -0.54
CA GLY A 78 10.96 12.93 -0.03
C GLY A 78 12.22 12.75 0.80
N ASP A 79 12.70 13.86 1.38
CA ASP A 79 13.85 13.82 2.27
C ASP A 79 13.47 13.20 3.63
N MET A 80 14.49 12.80 4.39
CA MET A 80 14.27 12.12 5.67
C MET A 80 13.59 12.99 6.72
N SER A 81 13.75 14.32 6.63
CA SER A 81 13.11 15.26 7.55
C SER A 81 11.70 15.67 7.13
N SER A 82 11.24 15.21 5.98
CA SER A 82 9.96 15.57 5.37
C SER A 82 9.83 17.07 5.04
N THR A 83 10.96 17.76 4.88
CA THR A 83 10.97 19.19 4.51
C THR A 83 10.89 19.40 3.02
N GLU A 84 11.29 18.41 2.22
CA GLU A 84 11.28 18.50 0.76
C GLU A 84 10.62 17.24 0.19
N LYS A 85 9.64 17.47 -0.68
CA LYS A 85 8.99 16.40 -1.44
C LYS A 85 9.68 16.28 -2.79
N TYR A 86 10.27 15.11 -3.08
CA TYR A 86 10.93 14.87 -4.35
C TYR A 86 9.96 14.46 -5.43
N ASP A 87 8.98 13.64 -5.08
CA ASP A 87 7.97 13.17 -6.03
C ASP A 87 6.70 12.73 -5.30
N TYR A 88 5.59 12.95 -5.95
CA TYR A 88 4.29 12.45 -5.50
C TYR A 88 3.48 12.06 -6.73
N VAL A 89 3.18 10.77 -6.85
CA VAL A 89 2.41 10.25 -7.97
C VAL A 89 1.05 9.80 -7.43
N GLU A 90 0.05 10.64 -7.61
CA GLU A 90 -1.30 10.37 -7.16
C GLU A 90 -1.95 9.30 -8.03
N ASP A 91 -2.62 8.34 -7.37
CA ASP A 91 -3.37 7.26 -8.03
C ASP A 91 -2.54 6.57 -9.13
N SER A 92 -1.25 6.29 -8.80
CA SER A 92 -0.30 5.74 -9.76
C SER A 92 -0.63 4.30 -10.16
N ILE A 93 -1.28 3.56 -9.28
CA ILE A 93 -1.68 2.17 -9.50
C ILE A 93 -3.12 2.01 -9.05
N SER A 94 -3.92 1.31 -9.84
CA SER A 94 -5.23 0.83 -9.43
C SER A 94 -5.25 -0.69 -9.45
N PHE A 95 -6.00 -1.28 -8.54
CA PHE A 95 -6.22 -2.72 -8.51
C PHE A 95 -7.62 -3.04 -8.02
N GLU A 96 -8.09 -4.21 -8.40
CA GLU A 96 -9.41 -4.69 -8.00
C GLU A 96 -9.26 -5.91 -7.11
N ILE A 97 -10.00 -5.92 -6.01
CA ILE A 97 -10.12 -7.09 -5.14
C ILE A 97 -11.45 -7.76 -5.46
N ILE A 98 -11.38 -9.05 -5.71
CA ILE A 98 -12.55 -9.90 -5.93
C ILE A 98 -12.64 -10.95 -4.84
N ASP A 99 -13.82 -11.51 -4.65
CA ASP A 99 -14.01 -12.64 -3.74
C ASP A 99 -13.67 -13.94 -4.48
N GLY A 100 -12.47 -14.46 -4.22
CA GLY A 100 -12.02 -15.73 -4.79
C GLY A 100 -12.42 -16.96 -3.99
N GLY A 101 -13.26 -16.81 -2.95
CA GLY A 101 -13.70 -17.93 -2.12
C GLY A 101 -12.73 -18.36 -1.04
N LYS A 102 -11.62 -17.65 -0.84
CA LYS A 102 -10.59 -18.02 0.12
C LYS A 102 -11.02 -17.84 1.57
N LEU A 103 -11.69 -16.72 1.89
CA LEU A 103 -12.07 -16.36 3.26
C LEU A 103 -13.53 -16.72 3.57
N THR A 104 -14.37 -16.82 2.56
CA THR A 104 -15.79 -17.12 2.71
C THR A 104 -16.28 -17.90 1.50
N THR A 105 -17.27 -18.76 1.71
CA THR A 105 -17.95 -19.46 0.62
C THR A 105 -19.06 -18.65 -0.02
N ARG A 106 -19.42 -17.51 0.58
CA ARG A 106 -20.41 -16.59 -0.02
C ARG A 106 -19.77 -15.85 -1.17
N ASN A 107 -20.54 -15.58 -2.19
CA ASN A 107 -20.08 -14.78 -3.32
C ASN A 107 -20.36 -13.30 -3.01
N LEU A 108 -19.38 -12.61 -2.43
CA LEU A 108 -19.56 -11.26 -1.92
C LEU A 108 -19.59 -10.22 -3.05
N PRO A 109 -20.57 -9.30 -3.04
CA PRO A 109 -20.60 -8.17 -3.96
C PRO A 109 -19.61 -7.08 -3.51
N GLN A 110 -19.28 -6.16 -4.42
CA GLN A 110 -18.40 -5.03 -4.13
C GLN A 110 -18.93 -4.09 -3.05
N SER A 111 -20.23 -4.07 -2.83
CA SER A 111 -20.89 -3.19 -1.86
C SER A 111 -21.03 -3.79 -0.47
N ALA A 112 -20.39 -4.93 -0.19
CA ALA A 112 -20.57 -5.64 1.09
C ALA A 112 -19.95 -4.90 2.28
N GLY A 113 -18.93 -4.07 2.06
CA GLY A 113 -18.26 -3.30 3.11
C GLY A 113 -16.85 -2.94 2.71
N LEU A 114 -16.04 -2.51 3.68
CA LEU A 114 -14.61 -2.19 3.46
C LEU A 114 -13.69 -3.29 3.95
N PHE A 115 -13.88 -3.75 5.18
CA PHE A 115 -13.01 -4.74 5.80
C PHE A 115 -13.76 -6.02 6.11
N PHE A 116 -13.17 -7.14 5.76
CA PHE A 116 -13.72 -8.46 6.10
C PHE A 116 -13.17 -8.90 7.46
N PHE A 117 -14.08 -9.15 8.39
CA PHE A 117 -13.75 -9.65 9.73
C PHE A 117 -14.51 -10.94 10.01
N THR A 118 -13.85 -11.86 10.69
CA THR A 118 -14.48 -13.06 11.21
C THR A 118 -14.49 -12.98 12.74
N PRO A 119 -15.50 -12.35 13.34
CA PRO A 119 -15.56 -12.26 14.79
C PRO A 119 -15.91 -13.65 15.38
N ARG A 120 -15.59 -13.81 16.64
CA ARG A 120 -16.02 -15.00 17.36
C ARG A 120 -17.43 -14.79 17.87
N TRP A 121 -18.34 -15.66 17.45
CA TRP A 121 -19.72 -15.63 17.88
C TRP A 121 -19.90 -16.54 19.10
N THR A 122 -20.62 -16.08 20.13
CA THR A 122 -20.90 -16.83 21.33
C THR A 122 -22.23 -16.43 21.93
N THR A 123 -22.91 -17.39 22.57
CA THR A 123 -24.13 -17.13 23.35
C THR A 123 -23.81 -16.81 24.83
N CYS A 124 -22.56 -16.99 25.24
CA CYS A 124 -22.05 -16.65 26.58
C CYS A 124 -21.18 -15.41 26.52
N LYS A 125 -21.43 -14.52 27.44
CA LYS A 125 -20.64 -13.28 27.55
C LYS A 125 -19.38 -13.50 28.37
#